data_b74d6d32746388e06f8c07846828da19
#
_entry.id   b74d6d32746388e06f8c07846828da19
#
_cell.length_a   1.000
_cell.length_b   1.000
_cell.length_c   1.000
_cell.angle_alpha   90.00
_cell.angle_beta   90.00
_cell.angle_gamma   90.00
#
_symmetry.space_group_name_H-M   'P 1'
#
loop_
_entity.id
_entity.type
_entity.pdbx_description
1 polymer ?
#
loop_
_entity_poly.entity_id
_entity_poly.type
_entity_poly.pdbx_seq_one_letter_code
_entity_poly.pdbx_strand_id
1 'polypeptide(L)'
;MDLFTLKENCSLVEQAQNLIDQCHPGATNMKVLNLTSEISEANIPYSQSNRALHGFMHGGCFFSVGDTLTSIMAFFHVENEKERTFTMDASIRYLRPVRTETVRAKARLVQKNGKLLEYVCDFFNEENKRTAQAKYKYAIAEPR
;
A
#
# COMPACT_ATOMS: atom_id res chain seq x y z
N MET A 1 -14.06 -13.92 -0.36
CA MET A 1 -12.85 -14.26 -1.11
C MET A 1 -11.67 -14.23 -0.17
N ASP A 2 -11.03 -15.35 -0.01
CA ASP A 2 -9.88 -15.44 0.86
C ASP A 2 -8.65 -14.94 0.09
N LEU A 3 -8.36 -13.67 0.24
CA LEU A 3 -7.28 -13.00 -0.46
C LEU A 3 -5.89 -13.51 -0.04
N PHE A 4 -5.81 -14.24 1.07
CA PHE A 4 -4.54 -14.55 1.72
C PHE A 4 -4.31 -16.02 2.02
N THR A 5 -5.18 -16.91 1.56
CA THR A 5 -4.83 -18.31 1.52
C THR A 5 -3.74 -18.48 0.48
N LEU A 6 -2.53 -18.81 0.94
CA LEU A 6 -1.42 -19.06 0.04
C LEU A 6 -1.75 -20.22 -0.88
N LYS A 7 -1.74 -19.95 -2.17
CA LYS A 7 -1.89 -20.97 -3.19
C LYS A 7 -0.57 -21.74 -3.29
N GLU A 8 -0.66 -23.04 -3.54
CA GLU A 8 0.52 -23.83 -3.86
C GLU A 8 1.26 -23.22 -5.05
N ASN A 9 2.58 -23.20 -4.98
CA ASN A 9 3.47 -22.69 -6.04
C ASN A 9 3.38 -21.18 -6.30
N CYS A 10 2.86 -20.42 -5.35
CA CYS A 10 2.75 -18.98 -5.48
C CYS A 10 3.22 -18.32 -4.18
N SER A 11 4.18 -17.38 -4.27
CA SER A 11 4.60 -16.62 -3.11
C SER A 11 3.51 -15.61 -2.70
N LEU A 12 3.57 -15.14 -1.46
CA LEU A 12 2.65 -14.11 -0.99
C LEU A 12 2.73 -12.84 -1.83
N VAL A 13 3.95 -12.43 -2.20
CA VAL A 13 4.17 -11.26 -3.06
C VAL A 13 3.51 -11.44 -4.42
N GLU A 14 3.69 -12.59 -5.07
CA GLU A 14 3.06 -12.89 -6.36
C GLU A 14 1.55 -12.90 -6.27
N GLN A 15 1.01 -13.51 -5.21
CA GLN A 15 -0.43 -13.56 -4.99
C GLN A 15 -1.02 -12.17 -4.78
N ALA A 16 -0.37 -11.36 -3.97
CA ALA A 16 -0.79 -9.97 -3.73
C ALA A 16 -0.70 -9.15 -5.02
N GLN A 17 0.38 -9.31 -5.79
CA GLN A 17 0.55 -8.59 -7.06
C GLN A 17 -0.56 -8.95 -8.05
N ASN A 18 -0.92 -10.23 -8.16
CA ASN A 18 -2.01 -10.66 -9.05
C ASN A 18 -3.35 -10.02 -8.68
N LEU A 19 -3.63 -9.88 -7.40
CA LEU A 19 -4.85 -9.22 -6.92
C LEU A 19 -4.82 -7.71 -7.18
N ILE A 20 -3.70 -7.07 -6.91
CA ILE A 20 -3.49 -5.65 -7.15
C ILE A 20 -3.75 -5.33 -8.62
N ASP A 21 -3.21 -6.13 -9.53
CA ASP A 21 -3.33 -5.91 -10.97
C ASP A 21 -4.77 -6.02 -11.48
N GLN A 22 -5.65 -6.69 -10.75
CA GLN A 22 -7.07 -6.87 -11.11
C GLN A 22 -8.00 -5.85 -10.44
N CYS A 23 -7.49 -5.02 -9.55
CA CYS A 23 -8.28 -4.10 -8.74
C CYS A 23 -7.84 -2.65 -8.98
N HIS A 24 -8.48 -1.72 -8.26
CA HIS A 24 -8.17 -0.30 -8.36
C HIS A 24 -6.66 0.02 -8.27
N PRO A 25 -5.89 -0.55 -7.33
CA PRO A 25 -4.47 -0.22 -7.24
C PRO A 25 -3.64 -0.66 -8.45
N GLY A 26 -4.16 -1.50 -9.34
CA GLY A 26 -3.49 -1.83 -10.59
C GLY A 26 -3.17 -0.62 -11.45
N ALA A 27 -4.01 0.42 -11.43
CA ALA A 27 -3.78 1.67 -12.15
C ALA A 27 -2.57 2.44 -11.63
N THR A 28 -2.12 2.19 -10.40
CA THR A 28 -0.93 2.84 -9.83
C THR A 28 0.36 2.35 -10.45
N ASN A 29 0.33 1.23 -11.14
CA ASN A 29 1.50 0.52 -11.67
C ASN A 29 2.46 0.05 -10.56
N MET A 30 1.99 -0.08 -9.33
CA MET A 30 2.82 -0.52 -8.21
C MET A 30 3.27 -1.97 -8.40
N LYS A 31 4.53 -2.23 -8.03
CA LYS A 31 5.13 -3.56 -8.03
C LYS A 31 5.58 -3.88 -6.61
N VAL A 32 4.95 -4.85 -6.00
CA VAL A 32 5.26 -5.26 -4.62
C VAL A 32 6.61 -5.98 -4.60
N LEU A 33 7.46 -5.59 -3.66
CA LEU A 33 8.78 -6.18 -3.48
C LEU A 33 8.85 -7.05 -2.23
N ASN A 34 8.22 -6.61 -1.15
CA ASN A 34 8.26 -7.29 0.13
C ASN A 34 6.98 -7.06 0.91
N LEU A 35 6.49 -8.10 1.60
CA LEU A 35 5.28 -8.04 2.42
C LEU A 35 5.48 -8.81 3.71
N THR A 36 5.42 -8.11 4.85
CA THR A 36 5.36 -8.71 6.17
C THR A 36 4.31 -7.98 7.01
N SER A 37 4.03 -8.46 8.20
CA SER A 37 3.09 -7.79 9.10
C SER A 37 3.59 -6.42 9.59
N GLU A 38 4.89 -6.18 9.56
CA GLU A 38 5.51 -4.99 10.17
C GLU A 38 6.12 -4.03 9.16
N ILE A 39 6.59 -4.53 8.02
CA ILE A 39 7.15 -3.72 6.94
C ILE A 39 6.71 -4.24 5.58
N SER A 40 6.58 -3.35 4.62
CA SER A 40 6.36 -3.71 3.23
C SER A 40 7.01 -2.68 2.32
N GLU A 41 7.31 -3.11 1.10
CA GLU A 41 7.93 -2.25 0.08
C GLU A 41 7.32 -2.49 -1.29
N ALA A 42 7.26 -1.43 -2.08
CA ALA A 42 6.85 -1.50 -3.47
C ALA A 42 7.62 -0.45 -4.29
N ASN A 43 7.77 -0.73 -5.57
CA ASN A 43 8.17 0.27 -6.55
C ASN A 43 6.95 0.76 -7.31
N ILE A 44 6.99 2.03 -7.71
CA ILE A 44 5.95 2.66 -8.53
C ILE A 44 6.63 3.24 -9.76
N PRO A 45 6.81 2.43 -10.83
CA PRO A 45 7.34 2.96 -12.08
C PRO A 45 6.36 3.95 -12.69
N TYR A 46 6.88 5.04 -13.23
CA TYR A 46 6.06 6.01 -13.94
C TYR A 46 5.32 5.33 -15.11
N SER A 47 4.06 5.65 -15.27
CA SER A 47 3.25 5.14 -16.38
C SER A 47 2.17 6.16 -16.75
N GLN A 48 1.54 5.95 -17.90
CA GLN A 48 0.41 6.78 -18.30
C GLN A 48 -0.76 6.67 -17.32
N SER A 49 -0.94 5.51 -16.72
CA SER A 49 -2.07 5.26 -15.81
C SER A 49 -1.92 5.92 -14.43
N ASN A 50 -0.71 6.32 -14.04
CA ASN A 50 -0.49 6.91 -12.71
C ASN A 50 -0.08 8.38 -12.73
N ARG A 51 -0.08 9.01 -13.89
CA ARG A 51 0.25 10.44 -14.00
C ARG A 51 -0.97 11.33 -13.87
N ALA A 52 -0.75 12.54 -13.39
CA ALA A 52 -1.75 13.58 -13.38
C ALA A 52 -1.82 14.29 -14.76
N LEU A 53 -2.79 15.18 -14.93
CA LEU A 53 -3.01 15.91 -16.19
C LEU A 53 -1.78 16.70 -16.65
N HIS A 54 -0.99 17.20 -15.71
CA HIS A 54 0.23 17.98 -15.99
C HIS A 54 1.49 17.12 -16.18
N GLY A 55 1.37 15.79 -16.17
CA GLY A 55 2.47 14.88 -16.44
C GLY A 55 3.28 14.41 -15.24
N PHE A 56 3.06 14.98 -14.05
CA PHE A 56 3.65 14.47 -12.81
C PHE A 56 2.87 13.27 -12.29
N MET A 57 3.50 12.47 -11.45
CA MET A 57 2.79 11.36 -10.80
C MET A 57 1.61 11.91 -10.00
N HIS A 58 0.45 11.30 -10.17
CA HIS A 58 -0.79 11.75 -9.52
C HIS A 58 -0.69 11.57 -8.00
N GLY A 59 -1.08 12.59 -7.24
CA GLY A 59 -1.07 12.51 -5.78
C GLY A 59 -1.90 11.36 -5.24
N GLY A 60 -3.03 11.05 -5.86
CA GLY A 60 -3.86 9.90 -5.51
C GLY A 60 -3.17 8.56 -5.72
N CYS A 61 -2.18 8.49 -6.64
CA CYS A 61 -1.38 7.29 -6.83
C CYS A 61 -0.60 6.95 -5.56
N PHE A 62 0.08 7.93 -4.97
CA PHE A 62 0.80 7.74 -3.70
C PHE A 62 -0.15 7.24 -2.62
N PHE A 63 -1.29 7.90 -2.48
CA PHE A 63 -2.29 7.56 -1.49
C PHE A 63 -2.78 6.11 -1.65
N SER A 64 -3.12 5.71 -2.87
CA SER A 64 -3.61 4.35 -3.17
C SER A 64 -2.56 3.29 -2.91
N VAL A 65 -1.29 3.55 -3.25
CA VAL A 65 -0.20 2.60 -3.01
C VAL A 65 0.00 2.39 -1.51
N GLY A 66 0.07 3.48 -0.75
CA GLY A 66 0.23 3.39 0.71
C GLY A 66 -0.93 2.69 1.37
N ASP A 67 -2.16 3.01 0.98
CA ASP A 67 -3.36 2.36 1.51
C ASP A 67 -3.37 0.86 1.18
N THR A 68 -2.99 0.50 -0.02
CA THR A 68 -2.95 -0.92 -0.44
C THR A 68 -1.91 -1.71 0.35
N LEU A 69 -0.68 -1.20 0.45
CA LEU A 69 0.39 -1.87 1.20
C LEU A 69 0.01 -2.06 2.67
N THR A 70 -0.46 -1.00 3.31
CA THR A 70 -0.78 -1.04 4.74
C THR A 70 -2.04 -1.84 5.02
N SER A 71 -3.00 -1.86 4.10
CA SER A 71 -4.18 -2.73 4.20
C SER A 71 -3.79 -4.21 4.18
N ILE A 72 -2.87 -4.60 3.29
CA ILE A 72 -2.35 -5.97 3.24
C ILE A 72 -1.60 -6.30 4.54
N MET A 73 -0.78 -5.37 5.04
CA MET A 73 -0.08 -5.56 6.32
C MET A 73 -1.06 -5.75 7.48
N ALA A 74 -2.12 -4.96 7.51
CA ALA A 74 -3.16 -5.07 8.54
C ALA A 74 -3.85 -6.43 8.49
N PHE A 75 -4.00 -6.99 7.32
CA PHE A 75 -4.64 -8.30 7.14
C PHE A 75 -3.89 -9.44 7.84
N PHE A 76 -2.58 -9.34 8.01
CA PHE A 76 -1.81 -10.33 8.77
C PHE A 76 -2.24 -10.42 10.25
N HIS A 77 -2.95 -9.43 10.76
CA HIS A 77 -3.43 -9.38 12.14
C HIS A 77 -4.88 -9.83 12.29
N VAL A 78 -5.52 -10.25 11.20
CA VAL A 78 -6.86 -10.84 11.22
C VAL A 78 -6.79 -12.21 11.88
N GLU A 79 -7.69 -12.48 12.82
CA GLU A 79 -7.69 -13.69 13.64
C GLU A 79 -8.66 -14.77 13.14
N ASN A 80 -9.68 -14.38 12.34
CA ASN A 80 -10.68 -15.33 11.84
C ASN A 80 -11.23 -14.89 10.48
N GLU A 81 -11.92 -15.80 9.82
CA GLU A 81 -12.42 -15.61 8.45
C GLU A 81 -13.51 -14.53 8.31
N LYS A 82 -14.16 -14.17 9.42
CA LYS A 82 -15.21 -13.15 9.40
C LYS A 82 -14.68 -11.73 9.48
N GLU A 83 -13.47 -11.58 10.00
CA GLU A 83 -12.86 -10.26 10.16
C GLU A 83 -12.32 -9.71 8.84
N ARG A 84 -12.41 -8.38 8.74
CA ARG A 84 -11.85 -7.62 7.61
C ARG A 84 -11.13 -6.41 8.16
N THR A 85 -10.26 -5.85 7.34
CA THR A 85 -9.55 -4.61 7.65
C THR A 85 -10.28 -3.44 6.99
N PHE A 86 -10.47 -2.37 7.75
CA PHE A 86 -11.15 -1.17 7.26
C PHE A 86 -10.26 0.05 7.52
N THR A 87 -10.07 0.87 6.49
CA THR A 87 -9.39 2.16 6.66
C THR A 87 -10.33 3.09 7.44
N MET A 88 -9.87 3.55 8.59
CA MET A 88 -10.65 4.47 9.43
C MET A 88 -10.28 5.91 9.20
N ASP A 89 -8.99 6.16 9.03
CA ASP A 89 -8.46 7.51 8.88
C ASP A 89 -7.17 7.44 8.09
N ALA A 90 -6.93 8.46 7.30
CA ALA A 90 -5.73 8.53 6.50
C ALA A 90 -5.37 9.98 6.21
N SER A 91 -4.08 10.26 6.15
CA SER A 91 -3.57 11.57 5.76
C SER A 91 -2.32 11.41 4.93
N ILE A 92 -2.06 12.37 4.06
CA ILE A 92 -0.85 12.37 3.25
C ILE A 92 -0.29 13.78 3.16
N ARG A 93 1.03 13.86 3.21
CA ARG A 93 1.76 15.10 3.00
C ARG A 93 2.66 14.93 1.78
N TYR A 94 2.53 15.83 0.81
CA TYR A 94 3.36 15.85 -0.39
C TYR A 94 4.52 16.82 -0.19
N LEU A 95 5.75 16.33 -0.40
CA LEU A 95 6.97 17.08 -0.11
C LEU A 95 7.71 17.51 -1.37
N ARG A 96 7.68 16.68 -2.43
CA ARG A 96 8.35 16.92 -3.70
C ARG A 96 7.55 16.35 -4.86
N PRO A 97 7.40 17.07 -5.98
CA PRO A 97 6.78 16.49 -7.16
C PRO A 97 7.67 15.40 -7.76
N VAL A 98 7.04 14.39 -8.36
CA VAL A 98 7.73 13.32 -9.08
C VAL A 98 7.24 13.32 -10.52
N ARG A 99 8.16 13.25 -11.47
CA ARG A 99 7.80 13.29 -12.89
C ARG A 99 7.94 11.92 -13.54
N THR A 100 9.09 11.60 -14.10
CA THR A 100 9.26 10.42 -14.96
C THR A 100 10.12 9.31 -14.33
N GLU A 101 10.26 9.33 -13.02
CA GLU A 101 11.10 8.36 -12.33
C GLU A 101 10.28 7.32 -11.56
N THR A 102 10.94 6.27 -11.11
CA THR A 102 10.34 5.26 -10.24
C THR A 102 10.39 5.73 -8.79
N VAL A 103 9.24 5.68 -8.11
CA VAL A 103 9.13 5.96 -6.67
C VAL A 103 9.21 4.66 -5.90
N ARG A 104 9.90 4.66 -4.76
CA ARG A 104 9.85 3.55 -3.80
C ARG A 104 8.94 3.90 -2.66
N ALA A 105 8.05 2.99 -2.33
CA ALA A 105 7.17 3.07 -1.18
C ALA A 105 7.66 2.12 -0.10
N LYS A 106 7.78 2.63 1.12
CA LYS A 106 8.17 1.83 2.30
C LYS A 106 7.16 2.06 3.40
N ALA A 107 6.42 1.02 3.73
CA ALA A 107 5.41 1.07 4.79
C ALA A 107 5.89 0.33 6.03
N ARG A 108 5.50 0.83 7.19
CA ARG A 108 5.82 0.21 8.47
C ARG A 108 4.66 0.35 9.45
N LEU A 109 4.49 -0.66 10.30
CA LEU A 109 3.58 -0.62 11.43
C LEU A 109 4.23 0.24 12.52
N VAL A 110 3.52 1.27 12.98
CA VAL A 110 4.03 2.16 14.04
C VAL A 110 3.34 1.94 15.38
N GLN A 111 2.09 1.44 15.37
CA GLN A 111 1.37 1.17 16.59
C GLN A 111 0.30 0.11 16.37
N LYS A 112 0.20 -0.82 17.33
CA LYS A 112 -0.90 -1.78 17.41
C LYS A 112 -1.52 -1.67 18.79
N ASN A 113 -2.82 -1.38 18.85
CA ASN A 113 -3.58 -1.30 20.08
C ASN A 113 -4.86 -2.14 19.92
N GLY A 114 -4.77 -3.41 20.30
CA GLY A 114 -5.86 -4.37 20.06
C GLY A 114 -6.08 -4.55 18.56
N LYS A 115 -7.28 -4.24 18.10
CA LYS A 115 -7.67 -4.32 16.68
C LYS A 115 -7.56 -2.99 15.94
N LEU A 116 -6.88 -2.02 16.53
CA LEU A 116 -6.56 -0.75 15.89
C LEU A 116 -5.07 -0.74 15.53
N LEU A 117 -4.78 -0.45 14.27
CA LEU A 117 -3.44 -0.50 13.71
C LEU A 117 -3.11 0.82 13.05
N GLU A 118 -1.91 1.33 13.28
CA GLU A 118 -1.45 2.57 12.66
C GLU A 118 -0.16 2.32 11.89
N TYR A 119 -0.11 2.87 10.67
CA TYR A 119 0.99 2.68 9.73
C TYR A 119 1.47 4.02 9.19
N VAL A 120 2.74 4.05 8.82
CA VAL A 120 3.33 5.14 8.05
C VAL A 120 3.90 4.57 6.77
N CYS A 121 3.64 5.23 5.65
CA CYS A 121 4.25 4.92 4.37
C CYS A 121 5.05 6.12 3.88
N ASP A 122 6.36 5.93 3.70
CA ASP A 122 7.25 6.93 3.14
C ASP A 122 7.52 6.60 1.67
N PHE A 123 7.55 7.64 0.84
CA PHE A 123 7.81 7.53 -0.59
C PHE A 123 9.09 8.27 -0.94
N PHE A 124 9.94 7.63 -1.74
CA PHE A 124 11.26 8.15 -2.08
C PHE A 124 11.45 8.20 -3.59
N ASN A 125 12.12 9.24 -4.08
CA ASN A 125 12.52 9.33 -5.48
C ASN A 125 13.85 8.58 -5.72
N GLU A 126 14.34 8.59 -6.96
CA GLU A 126 15.57 7.88 -7.33
C GLU A 126 16.82 8.48 -6.68
N GLU A 127 16.77 9.74 -6.22
CA GLU A 127 17.84 10.36 -5.43
C GLU A 127 17.72 10.04 -3.94
N ASN A 128 16.80 9.14 -3.57
CA ASN A 128 16.54 8.75 -2.18
C ASN A 128 16.05 9.90 -1.30
N LYS A 129 15.37 10.88 -1.90
CA LYS A 129 14.72 11.97 -1.18
C LYS A 129 13.25 11.65 -0.98
N ARG A 130 12.73 11.93 0.19
CA ARG A 130 11.32 11.66 0.50
C ARG A 130 10.42 12.62 -0.30
N THR A 131 9.51 12.03 -1.08
CA THR A 131 8.58 12.78 -1.93
C THR A 131 7.22 12.96 -1.29
N ALA A 132 6.82 12.03 -0.43
CA ALA A 132 5.56 12.08 0.30
C ALA A 132 5.65 11.20 1.55
N GLN A 133 4.77 11.47 2.50
CA GLN A 133 4.56 10.62 3.67
C GLN A 133 3.07 10.51 3.92
N ALA A 134 2.58 9.28 4.04
CA ALA A 134 1.18 9.00 4.34
C ALA A 134 1.07 8.26 5.68
N LYS A 135 -0.04 8.49 6.37
CA LYS A 135 -0.37 7.82 7.62
C LYS A 135 -1.74 7.19 7.48
N TYR A 136 -1.87 5.95 7.93
CA TYR A 136 -3.11 5.19 7.82
C TYR A 136 -3.46 4.56 9.15
N LYS A 137 -4.75 4.57 9.44
CA LYS A 137 -5.30 3.90 10.62
C LYS A 137 -6.36 2.91 10.17
N TYR A 138 -6.22 1.67 10.63
CA TYR A 138 -7.14 0.59 10.31
C TYR A 138 -7.80 0.03 11.55
N ALA A 139 -9.03 -0.43 11.38
CA ALA A 139 -9.70 -1.30 12.34
C ALA A 139 -9.86 -2.70 11.73
N ILE A 140 -9.70 -3.70 12.57
CA ILE A 140 -10.06 -5.07 12.25
C ILE A 140 -11.42 -5.32 12.89
N ALA A 141 -12.41 -5.69 12.08
CA ALA A 141 -13.77 -5.91 12.56
C ALA A 141 -14.51 -6.90 11.67
N GLU A 142 -15.57 -7.48 12.23
CA GLU A 142 -16.53 -8.26 11.44
C GLU A 142 -17.49 -7.30 10.74
N PRO A 143 -17.69 -7.44 9.40
CA PRO A 143 -18.67 -6.64 8.69
C PRO A 143 -20.08 -6.93 9.22
N ARG A 144 -20.87 -5.89 9.30
CA ARG A 144 -22.30 -6.02 9.68
C ARG A 144 -23.13 -6.48 8.49
#